data_a715e17ec242fa1376594aafc70ac987
#
_entry.id   a715e17ec242fa1376594aafc70ac987
#
_cell.length_a   1.000
_cell.length_b   1.000
_cell.length_c   1.000
_cell.angle_alpha   90.00
_cell.angle_beta   90.00
_cell.angle_gamma   90.00
#
_symmetry.space_group_name_H-M   'P 1'
#
loop_
_entity.id
_entity.type
_entity.pdbx_description
1 polymer ?
#
loop_
_entity_poly.entity_id
_entity_poly.type
_entity_poly.pdbx_seq_one_letter_code
_entity_poly.pdbx_strand_id
1 'polypeptide(L)'
;MKKLAIILLGLFPLVLSSCLKEEEDYFDKSASARIEEAVKNAISVLEGAENGWAVKYYPNPTQTFGGFNLFFKFDDGRVTVSSEIESASTTATSLYSVGQEAGPTLAIDTKNELINYFAHPRNPDGYLSLIHISEPTRH
;
A
#
# COMPACT_ATOMS: atom_id res chain seq x y z
N MET A 1 50.58 -41.94 -4.05
CA MET A 1 49.84 -41.07 -3.13
C MET A 1 50.06 -39.58 -3.39
N LYS A 2 51.33 -39.12 -3.56
CA LYS A 2 51.63 -37.67 -3.81
C LYS A 2 51.00 -37.12 -5.12
N LYS A 3 50.93 -37.92 -6.20
CA LYS A 3 50.35 -37.49 -7.49
C LYS A 3 48.81 -37.36 -7.43
N LEU A 4 48.15 -38.17 -6.60
CA LEU A 4 46.70 -38.09 -6.41
C LEU A 4 46.30 -36.84 -5.62
N ALA A 5 47.11 -36.45 -4.62
CA ALA A 5 46.93 -35.22 -3.83
C ALA A 5 47.05 -33.93 -4.65
N ILE A 6 47.97 -33.93 -5.64
CA ILE A 6 48.18 -32.78 -6.52
C ILE A 6 46.99 -32.62 -7.50
N ILE A 7 46.40 -33.71 -8.00
CA ILE A 7 45.24 -33.71 -8.86
C ILE A 7 43.99 -33.23 -8.07
N LEU A 8 43.86 -33.66 -6.81
CA LEU A 8 42.75 -33.22 -5.95
C LEU A 8 42.83 -31.74 -5.59
N LEU A 9 44.08 -31.23 -5.36
CA LEU A 9 44.31 -29.80 -5.04
C LEU A 9 44.10 -28.91 -6.25
N GLY A 10 44.33 -29.38 -7.49
CA GLY A 10 44.07 -28.65 -8.73
C GLY A 10 42.59 -28.59 -9.14
N LEU A 11 41.76 -29.53 -8.68
CA LEU A 11 40.32 -29.53 -9.00
C LEU A 11 39.47 -28.65 -8.06
N PHE A 12 40.01 -28.32 -6.87
CA PHE A 12 39.29 -27.57 -5.85
C PHE A 12 38.89 -26.11 -6.27
N PRO A 13 39.73 -25.34 -6.97
CA PRO A 13 39.35 -23.99 -7.40
C PRO A 13 38.30 -23.96 -8.53
N LEU A 14 38.10 -25.05 -9.29
CA LEU A 14 37.10 -25.11 -10.36
C LEU A 14 35.66 -25.22 -9.86
N VAL A 15 35.47 -25.68 -8.63
CA VAL A 15 34.12 -25.85 -8.04
C VAL A 15 33.63 -24.55 -7.40
N LEU A 16 34.54 -23.61 -7.05
CA LEU A 16 34.18 -22.34 -6.40
C LEU A 16 33.77 -21.22 -7.36
N SER A 17 34.00 -21.38 -8.67
CA SER A 17 33.62 -20.37 -9.67
C SER A 17 32.17 -20.51 -10.17
N SER A 18 31.42 -21.54 -9.70
CA SER A 18 30.05 -21.77 -10.12
C SER A 18 29.01 -20.88 -9.41
N CYS A 19 29.41 -20.12 -8.38
CA CYS A 19 28.49 -19.28 -7.62
C CYS A 19 28.58 -17.77 -7.98
N LEU A 20 29.42 -17.40 -8.98
CA LEU A 20 29.54 -16.03 -9.47
C LEU A 20 28.90 -15.87 -10.86
N LYS A 21 27.75 -16.52 -11.09
CA LYS A 21 26.83 -15.98 -12.09
C LYS A 21 26.21 -14.75 -11.45
N GLU A 22 26.67 -13.57 -11.85
CA GLU A 22 25.87 -12.36 -11.76
C GLU A 22 24.52 -12.75 -12.40
N GLU A 23 23.45 -12.77 -11.60
CA GLU A 23 22.10 -12.78 -12.15
C GLU A 23 22.06 -11.54 -13.04
N GLU A 24 21.92 -11.76 -14.34
CA GLU A 24 21.64 -10.67 -15.28
C GLU A 24 20.43 -9.96 -14.70
N ASP A 25 20.64 -8.73 -14.23
CA ASP A 25 19.56 -7.89 -13.71
C ASP A 25 18.56 -7.70 -14.86
N TYR A 26 17.51 -8.52 -14.87
CA TYR A 26 16.39 -8.40 -15.81
C TYR A 26 15.72 -7.02 -15.73
N PHE A 27 16.10 -6.22 -14.78
CA PHE A 27 15.55 -4.90 -14.52
C PHE A 27 16.66 -3.86 -14.43
N ASP A 28 16.52 -2.77 -15.15
CA ASP A 28 17.45 -1.62 -15.14
C ASP A 28 17.63 -0.97 -13.76
N LYS A 29 16.74 -1.28 -12.79
CA LYS A 29 16.73 -0.73 -11.44
C LYS A 29 16.66 -1.84 -10.39
N SER A 30 17.32 -1.63 -9.25
CA SER A 30 17.20 -2.53 -8.09
C SER A 30 15.76 -2.66 -7.61
N ALA A 31 15.42 -3.75 -6.93
CA ALA A 31 14.09 -3.97 -6.38
C ALA A 31 13.65 -2.83 -5.45
N SER A 32 14.55 -2.34 -4.59
CA SER A 32 14.29 -1.20 -3.69
C SER A 32 14.00 0.10 -4.44
N ALA A 33 14.76 0.40 -5.50
CA ALA A 33 14.53 1.60 -6.31
C ALA A 33 13.18 1.56 -7.05
N ARG A 34 12.77 0.39 -7.53
CA ARG A 34 11.45 0.20 -8.16
C ARG A 34 10.30 0.40 -7.18
N ILE A 35 10.46 -0.11 -5.96
CA ILE A 35 9.45 0.05 -4.91
C ILE A 35 9.34 1.53 -4.50
N GLU A 36 10.47 2.20 -4.30
CA GLU A 36 10.48 3.64 -3.96
C GLU A 36 9.82 4.49 -5.05
N GLU A 37 10.09 4.19 -6.32
CA GLU A 37 9.47 4.84 -7.46
C GLU A 37 7.95 4.58 -7.49
N ALA A 38 7.52 3.36 -7.21
CA ALA A 38 6.10 3.00 -7.14
C ALA A 38 5.37 3.75 -6.02
N VAL A 39 5.99 3.90 -4.85
CA VAL A 39 5.45 4.69 -3.73
C VAL A 39 5.34 6.17 -4.10
N LYS A 40 6.39 6.77 -4.68
CA LYS A 40 6.37 8.16 -5.13
C LYS A 40 5.28 8.41 -6.18
N ASN A 41 5.15 7.47 -7.13
CA ASN A 41 4.11 7.54 -8.13
C ASN A 41 2.71 7.44 -7.52
N ALA A 42 2.49 6.55 -6.55
CA ALA A 42 1.23 6.41 -5.85
C ALA A 42 0.85 7.71 -5.11
N ILE A 43 1.79 8.35 -4.40
CA ILE A 43 1.56 9.65 -3.74
C ILE A 43 1.19 10.71 -4.78
N SER A 44 1.95 10.82 -5.88
CA SER A 44 1.67 11.77 -6.95
C SER A 44 0.29 11.58 -7.57
N VAL A 45 -0.16 10.33 -7.73
CA VAL A 45 -1.50 10.02 -8.24
C VAL A 45 -2.58 10.42 -7.21
N LEU A 46 -2.37 10.13 -5.92
CA LEU A 46 -3.32 10.48 -4.86
C LEU A 46 -3.51 12.01 -4.76
N GLU A 47 -2.42 12.75 -4.73
CA GLU A 47 -2.43 14.21 -4.57
C GLU A 47 -2.79 14.94 -5.87
N GLY A 48 -2.52 14.33 -7.03
CA GLY A 48 -2.81 14.90 -8.35
C GLY A 48 -4.30 14.97 -8.71
N ALA A 49 -5.19 14.39 -7.92
CA ALA A 49 -6.63 14.43 -8.17
C ALA A 49 -7.21 15.78 -7.71
N GLU A 50 -7.45 16.72 -8.63
CA GLU A 50 -7.97 18.06 -8.31
C GLU A 50 -9.28 18.02 -7.51
N ASN A 51 -10.20 17.12 -7.88
CA ASN A 51 -11.50 16.96 -7.23
C ASN A 51 -11.48 15.91 -6.11
N GLY A 52 -10.31 15.34 -5.78
CA GLY A 52 -10.18 14.23 -4.82
C GLY A 52 -10.71 12.90 -5.36
N TRP A 53 -11.01 11.99 -4.46
CA TRP A 53 -11.38 10.61 -4.73
C TRP A 53 -12.72 10.28 -4.10
N ALA A 54 -13.62 9.71 -4.87
CA ALA A 54 -14.84 9.10 -4.35
C ALA A 54 -14.56 7.62 -4.07
N VAL A 55 -14.77 7.21 -2.83
CA VAL A 55 -14.53 5.85 -2.35
C VAL A 55 -15.84 5.25 -1.88
N LYS A 56 -16.22 4.10 -2.45
CA LYS A 56 -17.33 3.31 -1.92
C LYS A 56 -16.81 2.38 -0.83
N TYR A 57 -17.34 2.55 0.36
CA TYR A 57 -16.93 1.84 1.53
C TYR A 57 -18.03 0.86 1.99
N TYR A 58 -17.67 -0.40 2.14
CA TYR A 58 -18.56 -1.45 2.61
C TYR A 58 -18.10 -1.95 3.97
N PRO A 59 -18.79 -1.58 5.07
CA PRO A 59 -18.37 -1.94 6.44
C PRO A 59 -18.35 -3.43 6.71
N ASN A 60 -19.08 -4.20 5.91
CA ASN A 60 -19.22 -5.64 6.08
C ASN A 60 -18.98 -6.37 4.74
N PRO A 61 -18.17 -7.44 4.69
CA PRO A 61 -17.96 -8.25 3.48
C PRO A 61 -19.25 -8.80 2.88
N THR A 62 -20.27 -9.05 3.68
CA THR A 62 -21.60 -9.49 3.22
C THR A 62 -22.47 -8.35 2.68
N GLN A 63 -22.00 -7.11 2.75
CA GLN A 63 -22.69 -5.90 2.30
C GLN A 63 -24.09 -5.71 2.92
N THR A 64 -24.34 -6.29 4.10
CA THR A 64 -25.64 -6.29 4.77
C THR A 64 -26.15 -4.88 5.07
N PHE A 65 -25.23 -3.92 5.29
CA PHE A 65 -25.54 -2.52 5.59
C PHE A 65 -25.46 -1.59 4.37
N GLY A 66 -25.28 -2.16 3.16
CA GLY A 66 -25.03 -1.37 1.97
C GLY A 66 -23.61 -0.79 1.91
N GLY A 67 -23.42 0.13 0.98
CA GLY A 67 -22.16 0.87 0.80
C GLY A 67 -22.34 2.34 1.12
N PHE A 68 -21.30 2.97 1.64
CA PHE A 68 -21.26 4.38 1.97
C PHE A 68 -20.25 5.11 1.10
N ASN A 69 -20.54 6.35 0.72
CA ASN A 69 -19.64 7.18 -0.05
C ASN A 69 -18.79 8.03 0.90
N LEU A 70 -17.47 7.88 0.74
CA LEU A 70 -16.47 8.74 1.37
C LEU A 70 -15.75 9.51 0.28
N PHE A 71 -15.39 10.76 0.55
CA PHE A 71 -14.65 11.60 -0.37
C PHE A 71 -13.33 11.98 0.28
N PHE A 72 -12.23 11.68 -0.40
CA PHE A 72 -10.87 11.90 0.07
C PHE A 72 -10.18 12.94 -0.78
N LYS A 73 -9.58 13.93 -0.14
CA LYS A 73 -8.67 14.89 -0.79
C LYS A 73 -7.32 14.77 -0.12
N PHE A 74 -6.33 14.39 -0.90
CA PHE A 74 -4.94 14.26 -0.44
C PHE A 74 -4.16 15.52 -0.78
N ASP A 75 -3.35 16.00 0.17
CA ASP A 75 -2.51 17.16 0.02
C ASP A 75 -1.42 17.17 1.10
N ASP A 76 -0.16 17.26 0.69
CA ASP A 76 1.03 17.37 1.54
C ASP A 76 1.02 16.42 2.77
N GLY A 77 0.87 15.12 2.52
CA GLY A 77 0.85 14.09 3.58
C GLY A 77 -0.39 14.09 4.45
N ARG A 78 -1.42 14.84 4.08
CA ARG A 78 -2.72 14.91 4.76
C ARG A 78 -3.83 14.41 3.86
N VAL A 79 -4.84 13.83 4.47
CA VAL A 79 -6.09 13.49 3.81
C VAL A 79 -7.25 14.17 4.52
N THR A 80 -8.00 14.94 3.77
CA THR A 80 -9.26 15.51 4.22
C THR A 80 -10.40 14.63 3.72
N VAL A 81 -11.25 14.21 4.63
CA VAL A 81 -12.35 13.27 4.37
C VAL A 81 -13.68 13.97 4.61
N SER A 82 -14.63 13.75 3.72
CA SER A 82 -16.06 13.98 3.96
C SER A 82 -16.85 12.72 3.70
N SER A 83 -18.06 12.61 4.23
CA SER A 83 -18.88 11.41 4.17
C SER A 83 -20.34 11.78 3.94
N GLU A 84 -21.09 10.91 3.26
CA GLU A 84 -22.55 11.07 3.11
C GLU A 84 -23.36 10.89 4.40
N ILE A 85 -22.72 10.34 5.45
CA ILE A 85 -23.35 10.14 6.77
C ILE A 85 -23.53 11.46 7.51
N GLU A 86 -22.65 12.43 7.22
CA GLU A 86 -22.66 13.74 7.82
C GLU A 86 -23.02 14.83 6.80
N SER A 87 -23.17 16.05 7.24
CA SER A 87 -23.42 17.16 6.32
C SER A 87 -22.24 17.34 5.34
N ALA A 88 -22.51 17.80 4.13
CA ALA A 88 -21.48 18.03 3.10
C ALA A 88 -20.36 19.00 3.53
N SER A 89 -20.62 19.83 4.56
CA SER A 89 -19.63 20.75 5.13
C SER A 89 -18.78 20.12 6.24
N THR A 90 -19.14 18.94 6.72
CA THR A 90 -18.39 18.25 7.78
C THR A 90 -17.19 17.53 7.16
N THR A 91 -15.99 17.92 7.56
CA THR A 91 -14.75 17.29 7.12
C THR A 91 -13.87 16.90 8.31
N ALA A 92 -13.09 15.85 8.15
CA ALA A 92 -12.08 15.44 9.12
C ALA A 92 -10.74 15.26 8.40
N THR A 93 -9.66 15.82 8.95
CA THR A 93 -8.33 15.74 8.36
C THR A 93 -7.42 14.83 9.21
N SER A 94 -6.70 13.95 8.53
CA SER A 94 -5.76 13.00 9.13
C SER A 94 -4.43 13.00 8.40
N LEU A 95 -3.39 12.48 9.03
CA LEU A 95 -2.14 12.15 8.34
C LEU A 95 -2.32 10.85 7.58
N TYR A 96 -1.69 10.74 6.44
CA TYR A 96 -1.60 9.50 5.69
C TYR A 96 -0.16 9.18 5.32
N SER A 97 0.11 7.92 5.06
CA SER A 97 1.36 7.46 4.49
C SER A 97 1.12 6.40 3.41
N VAL A 98 2.10 6.23 2.53
CA VAL A 98 2.11 5.14 1.57
C VAL A 98 3.27 4.21 1.91
N GLY A 99 2.94 3.04 2.41
CA GLY A 99 3.90 1.99 2.78
C GLY A 99 4.28 1.09 1.61
N GLN A 100 5.16 0.12 1.91
CA GLN A 100 5.75 -0.83 0.97
C GLN A 100 5.56 -2.25 1.50
N GLU A 101 4.35 -2.80 1.43
CA GLU A 101 4.16 -4.21 1.82
C GLU A 101 4.27 -5.13 0.59
N ALA A 102 3.16 -5.60 0.06
CA ALA A 102 3.14 -6.35 -1.21
C ALA A 102 3.03 -5.41 -2.44
N GLY A 103 3.10 -4.10 -2.23
CA GLY A 103 2.98 -3.00 -3.17
C GLY A 103 2.71 -1.70 -2.42
N PRO A 104 2.45 -0.58 -3.11
CA PRO A 104 2.06 0.67 -2.46
C PRO A 104 0.79 0.47 -1.63
N THR A 105 0.89 0.67 -0.32
CA THR A 105 -0.22 0.48 0.64
C THR A 105 -0.53 1.81 1.31
N LEU A 106 -1.75 2.32 1.13
CA LEU A 106 -2.23 3.54 1.78
C LEU A 106 -2.59 3.25 3.24
N ALA A 107 -2.02 4.01 4.16
CA ALA A 107 -2.37 4.00 5.57
C ALA A 107 -2.88 5.38 6.02
N ILE A 108 -3.86 5.39 6.90
CA ILE A 108 -4.33 6.60 7.59
C ILE A 108 -3.74 6.56 8.99
N ASP A 109 -2.74 7.40 9.25
CA ASP A 109 -1.88 7.29 10.43
C ASP A 109 -2.47 7.88 11.70
N THR A 110 -3.44 8.78 11.54
CA THR A 110 -4.13 9.39 12.68
C THR A 110 -5.62 9.14 12.63
N LYS A 111 -6.26 9.09 13.80
CA LYS A 111 -7.70 8.87 13.91
C LYS A 111 -8.48 9.86 13.04
N ASN A 112 -9.40 9.33 12.24
CA ASN A 112 -10.36 10.10 11.46
C ASN A 112 -11.77 9.73 11.87
N GLU A 113 -12.52 10.66 12.41
CA GLU A 113 -13.84 10.39 12.96
C GLU A 113 -14.83 9.88 11.90
N LEU A 114 -14.71 10.35 10.66
CA LEU A 114 -15.61 9.94 9.56
C LEU A 114 -15.29 8.54 9.06
N ILE A 115 -14.01 8.17 8.98
CA ILE A 115 -13.59 6.81 8.60
C ILE A 115 -13.87 5.84 9.76
N ASN A 116 -13.53 6.24 10.99
CA ASN A 116 -13.69 5.41 12.17
C ASN A 116 -15.14 5.36 12.70
N TYR A 117 -16.07 6.08 12.09
CA TYR A 117 -17.49 6.03 12.42
C TYR A 117 -18.00 4.59 12.46
N PHE A 118 -17.64 3.78 11.46
CA PHE A 118 -18.05 2.38 11.36
C PHE A 118 -17.27 1.43 12.27
N ALA A 119 -16.11 1.86 12.79
CA ALA A 119 -15.30 1.07 13.73
C ALA A 119 -15.75 1.25 15.18
N HIS A 120 -16.71 2.14 15.45
CA HIS A 120 -17.14 2.41 16.80
C HIS A 120 -18.03 1.27 17.34
N PRO A 121 -17.66 0.59 18.45
CA PRO A 121 -18.37 -0.60 18.93
C PRO A 121 -19.81 -0.34 19.40
N ARG A 122 -20.20 0.91 19.56
CA ARG A 122 -21.57 1.32 19.94
C ARG A 122 -22.42 1.75 18.75
N ASN A 123 -21.86 1.73 17.53
CA ASN A 123 -22.62 2.06 16.35
C ASN A 123 -23.36 0.82 15.85
N PRO A 124 -24.71 0.82 15.83
CA PRO A 124 -25.49 -0.31 15.34
C PRO A 124 -25.26 -0.61 13.84
N ASP A 125 -24.74 0.38 13.09
CA ASP A 125 -24.50 0.27 11.66
C ASP A 125 -23.08 -0.20 11.32
N GLY A 126 -22.21 -0.42 12.32
CA GLY A 126 -20.82 -0.74 12.10
C GLY A 126 -20.30 -1.93 12.91
N TYR A 127 -19.91 -2.97 12.20
CA TYR A 127 -19.02 -4.02 12.68
C TYR A 127 -17.81 -4.07 11.75
N LEU A 128 -16.74 -3.36 12.14
CA LEU A 128 -15.51 -3.38 11.36
C LEU A 128 -14.44 -4.22 12.02
N SER A 129 -13.97 -5.22 11.30
CA SER A 129 -12.69 -5.82 11.61
C SER A 129 -11.57 -5.39 10.65
N LEU A 130 -11.85 -4.97 9.44
CA LEU A 130 -10.84 -4.55 8.45
C LEU A 130 -11.46 -3.63 7.38
N ILE A 131 -10.76 -2.54 7.04
CA ILE A 131 -11.09 -1.66 5.92
C ILE A 131 -10.45 -2.26 4.66
N HIS A 132 -11.25 -2.85 3.77
CA HIS A 132 -10.84 -3.11 2.40
C HIS A 132 -11.25 -1.92 1.54
N ILE A 133 -10.29 -1.12 1.11
CA ILE A 133 -10.49 -0.06 0.14
C ILE A 133 -10.52 -0.72 -1.24
N SER A 134 -11.71 -0.86 -1.83
CA SER A 134 -11.85 -1.22 -3.24
C SER A 134 -11.44 -0.03 -4.10
N GLU A 135 -10.86 -0.30 -5.26
CA GLU A 135 -10.24 0.67 -6.16
C GLU A 135 -10.97 2.02 -6.28
N PRO A 136 -10.23 3.15 -6.30
CA PRO A 136 -10.82 4.47 -6.48
C PRO A 136 -11.41 4.58 -7.89
N THR A 137 -12.69 4.88 -7.99
CA THR A 137 -13.33 5.22 -9.26
C THR A 137 -12.89 6.62 -9.67
N ARG A 138 -12.13 6.72 -10.77
CA ARG A 138 -11.82 7.98 -11.43
C ARG A 138 -13.10 8.52 -12.08
N HIS A 139 -13.54 9.66 -11.67
CA HIS A 139 -14.54 10.47 -12.38
C HIS A 139 -13.88 11.72 -12.93
#